data_96d8d199dfba32e8ca86f644133d1f75
#
_entry.id   96d8d199dfba32e8ca86f644133d1f75
#
_cell.length_a   1.000
_cell.length_b   1.000
_cell.length_c   1.000
_cell.angle_alpha   90.00
_cell.angle_beta   90.00
_cell.angle_gamma   90.00
#
_symmetry.space_group_name_H-M   'P 1'
#
loop_
_entity.id
_entity.type
_entity.pdbx_description
1 polymer ?
#
loop_
_entity_poly.entity_id
_entity_poly.type
_entity_poly.pdbx_seq_one_letter_code
_entity_poly.pdbx_strand_id
1 'polypeptide(L)'
;MNTMVGVDEAGRGPVLGPLVVGICAIPTDDVGLLVEQGVRDSKDLSSKKRAEIERWFWNHATSAGWYGATVVITPERIDEALQNRGLNWLEVEAFQTAIGNLPKKESAEIITDACDVDANRFTHRIATGLSDWPWHNSTLVSEHKADEIYPVVAMASILAKEERDRAMVQMSESHGFNVGSGYPSDPTTKAALHRLVLQNGIDEEVRWEWATTKRFWKQNRRGDVPVRGRKSSVQQRLFHEDESRIS
;
A
#
# COMPACT_ATOMS: atom_id res chain seq x y z
N MET A 1 1.46 8.00 27.11
CA MET A 1 1.79 6.65 26.61
C MET A 1 2.53 6.82 25.29
N ASN A 2 3.65 6.15 25.11
CA ASN A 2 4.35 6.12 23.84
C ASN A 2 3.58 5.26 22.85
N THR A 3 3.57 5.69 21.60
CA THR A 3 2.92 4.96 20.50
C THR A 3 3.99 4.45 19.55
N MET A 4 3.95 3.18 19.24
CA MET A 4 4.78 2.61 18.18
C MET A 4 3.98 2.57 16.88
N VAL A 5 4.57 3.08 15.80
CA VAL A 5 3.93 3.23 14.49
C VAL A 5 4.73 2.50 13.43
N GLY A 6 4.09 1.62 12.70
CA GLY A 6 4.67 0.93 11.55
C GLY A 6 4.02 1.39 10.24
N VAL A 7 4.80 1.54 9.19
CA VAL A 7 4.30 1.87 7.84
C VAL A 7 5.03 1.01 6.80
N ASP A 8 4.25 0.43 5.88
CA ASP A 8 4.77 -0.40 4.79
C ASP A 8 3.86 -0.33 3.57
N GLU A 9 4.32 -0.79 2.40
CA GLU A 9 3.54 -0.81 1.17
C GLU A 9 3.33 -2.24 0.63
N ALA A 10 2.31 -2.37 -0.21
CA ALA A 10 2.05 -3.54 -1.04
C ALA A 10 1.72 -3.14 -2.47
N GLY A 11 2.24 -3.89 -3.44
CA GLY A 11 1.89 -3.65 -4.83
C GLY A 11 2.78 -2.68 -5.58
N ARG A 12 4.05 -2.55 -5.21
CA ARG A 12 5.02 -1.72 -5.92
C ARG A 12 5.32 -2.22 -7.34
N GLY A 13 5.52 -3.52 -7.52
CA GLY A 13 5.95 -4.15 -8.78
C GLY A 13 4.89 -4.61 -9.79
N PRO A 14 3.59 -4.72 -9.46
CA PRO A 14 2.54 -5.17 -10.37
C PRO A 14 2.37 -4.30 -11.61
N VAL A 15 1.77 -4.88 -12.66
CA VAL A 15 1.34 -4.21 -13.90
C VAL A 15 -0.16 -3.89 -13.86
N LEU A 16 -0.91 -4.50 -12.92
CA LEU A 16 -2.34 -4.30 -12.71
C LEU A 16 -2.62 -3.93 -11.26
N GLY A 17 -3.61 -3.06 -11.07
CA GLY A 17 -4.15 -2.71 -9.77
C GLY A 17 -3.33 -1.69 -8.98
N PRO A 18 -3.78 -1.36 -7.77
CA PRO A 18 -3.23 -0.27 -6.98
C PRO A 18 -1.88 -0.60 -6.33
N LEU A 19 -1.17 0.45 -5.90
CA LEU A 19 -0.18 0.44 -4.85
C LEU A 19 -0.89 0.87 -3.56
N VAL A 20 -0.66 0.18 -2.46
CA VAL A 20 -1.31 0.47 -1.17
C VAL A 20 -0.25 0.65 -0.10
N VAL A 21 -0.36 1.73 0.68
CA VAL A 21 0.44 1.94 1.89
C VAL A 21 -0.43 1.66 3.10
N GLY A 22 0.03 0.80 4.00
CA GLY A 22 -0.61 0.51 5.27
C GLY A 22 0.09 1.22 6.43
N ILE A 23 -0.67 1.54 7.47
CA ILE A 23 -0.16 2.09 8.72
C ILE A 23 -0.81 1.38 9.91
N CYS A 24 -0.02 1.06 10.91
CA CYS A 24 -0.44 0.51 12.18
C CYS A 24 0.17 1.35 13.32
N ALA A 25 -0.65 1.84 14.24
CA ALA A 25 -0.19 2.58 15.40
C ALA A 25 -0.87 2.05 16.67
N ILE A 26 -0.05 1.59 17.61
CA ILE A 26 -0.51 0.99 18.88
C ILE A 26 0.33 1.46 20.05
N PRO A 27 -0.17 1.41 21.29
CA PRO A 27 0.66 1.61 22.48
C PRO A 27 1.88 0.69 22.47
N THR A 28 3.04 1.21 22.89
CA THR A 28 4.29 0.41 22.91
C THR A 28 4.15 -0.86 23.76
N ASP A 29 3.38 -0.79 24.83
CA ASP A 29 3.13 -1.91 25.74
C ASP A 29 2.31 -3.04 25.08
N ASP A 30 1.58 -2.75 24.02
CA ASP A 30 0.71 -3.70 23.31
C ASP A 30 1.43 -4.43 22.16
N VAL A 31 2.67 -4.06 21.82
CA VAL A 31 3.42 -4.67 20.69
C VAL A 31 3.55 -6.18 20.84
N GLY A 32 3.68 -6.67 22.08
CA GLY A 32 3.72 -8.11 22.38
C GLY A 32 2.50 -8.88 21.88
N LEU A 33 1.31 -8.25 21.89
CA LEU A 33 0.06 -8.88 21.42
C LEU A 33 0.10 -9.17 19.91
N LEU A 34 0.78 -8.33 19.11
CA LEU A 34 0.98 -8.61 17.68
C LEU A 34 1.81 -9.90 17.50
N VAL A 35 2.87 -10.07 18.29
CA VAL A 35 3.74 -11.24 18.22
C VAL A 35 2.97 -12.51 18.64
N GLU A 36 2.20 -12.43 19.73
CA GLU A 36 1.37 -13.55 20.22
C GLU A 36 0.32 -13.98 19.19
N GLN A 37 -0.27 -13.05 18.45
CA GLN A 37 -1.19 -13.33 17.35
C GLN A 37 -0.51 -13.97 16.13
N GLY A 38 0.82 -13.90 16.07
CA GLY A 38 1.62 -14.46 14.98
C GLY A 38 1.83 -13.48 13.84
N VAL A 39 1.78 -12.17 14.11
CA VAL A 39 2.17 -11.12 13.17
C VAL A 39 3.67 -11.25 12.88
N ARG A 40 4.00 -11.39 11.62
CA ARG A 40 5.36 -11.51 11.07
C ARG A 40 5.36 -11.13 9.60
N ASP A 41 6.49 -11.23 8.91
CA ASP A 41 6.56 -10.95 7.47
C ASP A 41 5.35 -11.55 6.73
N SER A 42 4.60 -10.68 6.07
CA SER A 42 3.36 -11.04 5.37
C SER A 42 3.57 -12.05 4.24
N LYS A 43 4.80 -12.18 3.73
CA LYS A 43 5.19 -13.13 2.68
C LYS A 43 5.25 -14.57 3.21
N ASP A 44 5.49 -14.74 4.52
CA ASP A 44 5.51 -16.02 5.20
C ASP A 44 4.11 -16.50 5.65
N LEU A 45 3.10 -15.68 5.47
CA LEU A 45 1.73 -15.96 5.86
C LEU A 45 0.86 -16.32 4.66
N SER A 46 0.02 -17.34 4.81
CA SER A 46 -1.04 -17.60 3.83
C SER A 46 -2.07 -16.46 3.83
N SER A 47 -2.77 -16.26 2.71
CA SER A 47 -3.85 -15.28 2.61
C SER A 47 -4.92 -15.47 3.70
N LYS A 48 -5.27 -16.73 4.00
CA LYS A 48 -6.21 -17.04 5.08
C LYS A 48 -5.70 -16.53 6.45
N LYS A 49 -4.41 -16.77 6.75
CA LYS A 49 -3.83 -16.33 8.04
C LYS A 49 -3.73 -14.81 8.12
N ARG A 50 -3.38 -14.13 7.03
CA ARG A 50 -3.36 -12.65 6.97
C ARG A 50 -4.75 -12.08 7.24
N ALA A 51 -5.80 -12.61 6.57
CA ALA A 51 -7.17 -12.18 6.80
C ALA A 51 -7.67 -12.44 8.23
N GLU A 52 -7.24 -13.53 8.87
CA GLU A 52 -7.52 -13.79 10.29
C GLU A 52 -6.86 -12.76 11.21
N ILE A 53 -5.59 -12.43 10.96
CA ILE A 53 -4.83 -11.42 11.72
C ILE A 53 -5.44 -10.02 11.51
N GLU A 54 -5.77 -9.64 10.28
CA GLU A 54 -6.40 -8.36 9.98
C GLU A 54 -7.72 -8.20 10.74
N ARG A 55 -8.60 -9.23 10.69
CA ARG A 55 -9.87 -9.21 11.42
C ARG A 55 -9.67 -9.08 12.93
N TRP A 56 -8.70 -9.83 13.47
CA TRP A 56 -8.34 -9.72 14.88
C TRP A 56 -7.86 -8.31 15.23
N PHE A 57 -7.00 -7.70 14.40
CA PHE A 57 -6.51 -6.35 14.59
C PHE A 57 -7.66 -5.34 14.66
N TRP A 58 -8.59 -5.36 13.71
CA TRP A 58 -9.73 -4.45 13.70
C TRP A 58 -10.65 -4.61 14.90
N ASN A 59 -10.88 -5.84 15.35
CA ASN A 59 -11.66 -6.11 16.56
C ASN A 59 -11.01 -5.53 17.81
N HIS A 60 -9.68 -5.50 17.89
CA HIS A 60 -8.94 -4.92 19.01
C HIS A 60 -8.82 -3.40 18.91
N ALA A 61 -8.67 -2.86 17.71
CA ALA A 61 -8.48 -1.43 17.49
C ALA A 61 -9.55 -0.57 18.14
N THR A 62 -10.82 -0.98 18.04
CA THR A 62 -11.98 -0.26 18.60
C THR A 62 -11.91 -0.15 20.13
N SER A 63 -11.46 -1.19 20.84
CA SER A 63 -11.47 -1.24 22.31
C SER A 63 -10.16 -0.79 22.94
N ALA A 64 -9.04 -0.97 22.26
CA ALA A 64 -7.69 -0.72 22.78
C ALA A 64 -7.10 0.64 22.37
N GLY A 65 -7.84 1.44 21.58
CA GLY A 65 -7.35 2.72 21.07
C GLY A 65 -6.21 2.56 20.05
N TRP A 66 -6.17 1.43 19.35
CA TRP A 66 -5.25 1.20 18.24
C TRP A 66 -5.73 1.94 16.98
N TYR A 67 -4.81 2.29 16.14
CA TYR A 67 -5.12 2.92 14.86
C TYR A 67 -4.52 2.11 13.70
N GLY A 68 -5.31 1.92 12.68
CA GLY A 68 -4.89 1.37 11.41
C GLY A 68 -5.54 2.12 10.26
N ALA A 69 -4.86 2.22 9.14
CA ALA A 69 -5.41 2.79 7.91
C ALA A 69 -4.64 2.30 6.69
N THR A 70 -5.23 2.51 5.52
CA THR A 70 -4.57 2.28 4.24
C THR A 70 -4.71 3.50 3.33
N VAL A 71 -3.69 3.78 2.53
CA VAL A 71 -3.70 4.78 1.45
C VAL A 71 -3.61 4.04 0.13
N VAL A 72 -4.68 4.08 -0.64
CA VAL A 72 -4.78 3.40 -1.94
C VAL A 72 -4.38 4.36 -3.05
N ILE A 73 -3.40 3.98 -3.86
CA ILE A 73 -2.87 4.75 -4.97
C ILE A 73 -3.26 4.05 -6.26
N THR A 74 -4.11 4.70 -7.06
CA THR A 74 -4.64 4.14 -8.30
C THR A 74 -3.57 3.98 -9.38
N PRO A 75 -3.76 3.07 -10.35
CA PRO A 75 -2.88 2.96 -11.52
C PRO A 75 -2.73 4.27 -12.29
N GLU A 76 -3.79 5.10 -12.34
CA GLU A 76 -3.73 6.43 -12.96
C GLU A 76 -2.71 7.33 -12.25
N ARG A 77 -2.74 7.39 -10.92
CA ARG A 77 -1.80 8.21 -10.13
C ARG A 77 -0.36 7.69 -10.25
N ILE A 78 -0.20 6.36 -10.36
CA ILE A 78 1.10 5.73 -10.62
C ILE A 78 1.64 6.15 -12.00
N ASP A 79 0.81 6.09 -13.05
CA ASP A 79 1.19 6.48 -14.39
C ASP A 79 1.58 7.97 -14.45
N GLU A 80 0.79 8.85 -13.81
CA GLU A 80 1.10 10.27 -13.71
C GLU A 80 2.45 10.52 -13.00
N ALA A 81 2.71 9.82 -11.91
CA ALA A 81 3.96 9.96 -11.19
C ALA A 81 5.18 9.53 -12.02
N LEU A 82 5.06 8.43 -12.76
CA LEU A 82 6.13 7.95 -13.63
C LEU A 82 6.44 8.89 -14.79
N GLN A 83 5.47 9.67 -15.26
CA GLN A 83 5.67 10.71 -16.27
C GLN A 83 6.38 11.96 -15.70
N ASN A 84 6.34 12.19 -14.39
CA ASN A 84 6.84 13.39 -13.73
C ASN A 84 8.03 13.11 -12.80
N ARG A 85 7.76 12.79 -11.53
CA ARG A 85 8.76 12.72 -10.43
C ARG A 85 9.23 11.30 -10.14
N GLY A 86 8.56 10.30 -10.70
CA GLY A 86 8.85 8.87 -10.49
C GLY A 86 8.18 8.26 -9.26
N LEU A 87 8.23 6.92 -9.21
CA LEU A 87 7.54 6.13 -8.21
C LEU A 87 8.00 6.42 -6.77
N ASN A 88 9.29 6.58 -6.55
CA ASN A 88 9.83 6.83 -5.21
C ASN A 88 9.26 8.11 -4.55
N TRP A 89 8.95 9.14 -5.34
CA TRP A 89 8.31 10.35 -4.81
C TRP A 89 6.83 10.12 -4.49
N LEU A 90 6.15 9.33 -5.30
CA LEU A 90 4.76 8.96 -5.03
C LEU A 90 4.65 8.14 -3.74
N GLU A 91 5.58 7.24 -3.52
CA GLU A 91 5.68 6.47 -2.27
C GLU A 91 5.92 7.39 -1.07
N VAL A 92 6.86 8.33 -1.17
CA VAL A 92 7.07 9.35 -0.11
C VAL A 92 5.77 10.11 0.20
N GLU A 93 5.05 10.60 -0.82
CA GLU A 93 3.77 11.31 -0.66
C GLU A 93 2.71 10.42 0.02
N ALA A 94 2.66 9.14 -0.31
CA ALA A 94 1.73 8.19 0.29
C ALA A 94 2.06 7.89 1.77
N PHE A 95 3.35 7.71 2.09
CA PHE A 95 3.81 7.55 3.48
C PHE A 95 3.54 8.81 4.30
N GLN A 96 3.81 10.00 3.75
CA GLN A 96 3.44 11.28 4.37
C GLN A 96 1.94 11.37 4.65
N THR A 97 1.11 10.95 3.70
CA THR A 97 -0.34 10.93 3.86
C THR A 97 -0.76 9.99 4.97
N ALA A 98 -0.23 8.76 5.00
CA ALA A 98 -0.55 7.78 6.04
C ALA A 98 -0.15 8.28 7.43
N ILE A 99 1.06 8.78 7.60
CA ILE A 99 1.60 9.30 8.86
C ILE A 99 0.88 10.60 9.26
N GLY A 100 0.66 11.50 8.30
CA GLY A 100 -0.01 12.78 8.53
C GLY A 100 -1.45 12.66 9.05
N ASN A 101 -2.10 11.52 8.83
CA ASN A 101 -3.44 11.21 9.30
C ASN A 101 -3.50 10.55 10.67
N LEU A 102 -2.36 10.34 11.34
CA LEU A 102 -2.35 9.82 12.70
C LEU A 102 -3.18 10.72 13.64
N PRO A 103 -4.07 10.14 14.46
CA PRO A 103 -4.92 10.90 15.35
C PRO A 103 -4.15 11.58 16.49
N LYS A 104 -2.96 11.04 16.82
CA LYS A 104 -2.07 11.55 17.85
C LYS A 104 -0.67 11.75 17.26
N LYS A 105 -0.16 12.98 17.35
CA LYS A 105 1.12 13.41 16.77
C LYS A 105 2.13 13.81 17.85
N GLU A 106 2.23 13.00 18.91
CA GLU A 106 3.18 13.18 19.99
C GLU A 106 3.61 11.85 20.57
N SER A 107 4.83 11.78 21.09
CA SER A 107 5.38 10.56 21.71
C SER A 107 5.24 9.33 20.79
N ALA A 108 5.46 9.53 19.49
CA ALA A 108 5.37 8.51 18.46
C ALA A 108 6.74 8.05 17.99
N GLU A 109 7.00 6.76 18.06
CA GLU A 109 8.14 6.11 17.42
C GLU A 109 7.69 5.51 16.09
N ILE A 110 8.04 6.20 14.99
CA ILE A 110 7.59 5.86 13.64
C ILE A 110 8.68 5.10 12.92
N ILE A 111 8.37 3.88 12.48
CA ILE A 111 9.26 3.01 11.73
C ILE A 111 8.60 2.70 10.39
N THR A 112 9.34 2.89 9.30
CA THR A 112 8.84 2.62 7.95
C THR A 112 9.71 1.60 7.24
N ASP A 113 9.13 0.72 6.42
CA ASP A 113 9.91 -0.05 5.46
C ASP A 113 10.41 0.86 4.33
N ALA A 114 11.72 0.79 4.03
CA ALA A 114 12.34 1.74 3.11
C ALA A 114 12.17 1.28 1.65
N CYS A 115 11.38 2.02 0.88
CA CYS A 115 11.22 1.80 -0.57
C CYS A 115 12.39 2.36 -1.41
N ASP A 116 13.22 3.24 -0.84
CA ASP A 116 14.39 3.83 -1.49
C ASP A 116 15.65 3.00 -1.20
N VAL A 117 16.61 2.99 -2.11
CA VAL A 117 17.93 2.36 -1.89
C VAL A 117 18.72 2.99 -0.75
N ASP A 118 18.40 4.22 -0.38
CA ASP A 118 18.95 4.97 0.74
C ASP A 118 17.84 5.26 1.76
N ALA A 119 17.83 4.49 2.84
CA ALA A 119 16.84 4.58 3.90
C ALA A 119 16.87 5.94 4.62
N ASN A 120 18.07 6.54 4.83
CA ASN A 120 18.19 7.86 5.46
C ASN A 120 17.58 8.96 4.58
N ARG A 121 17.81 8.88 3.27
CA ARG A 121 17.20 9.79 2.30
C ARG A 121 15.69 9.64 2.29
N PHE A 122 15.17 8.41 2.39
CA PHE A 122 13.74 8.15 2.47
C PHE A 122 13.14 8.77 3.72
N THR A 123 13.73 8.51 4.90
CA THR A 123 13.35 9.15 6.17
C THR A 123 13.29 10.68 6.04
N HIS A 124 14.37 11.30 5.51
CA HIS A 124 14.44 12.76 5.38
C HIS A 124 13.32 13.30 4.49
N ARG A 125 13.05 12.64 3.37
CA ARG A 125 11.98 13.05 2.44
C ARG A 125 10.61 12.97 3.10
N ILE A 126 10.31 11.88 3.83
CA ILE A 126 9.07 11.75 4.59
C ILE A 126 8.96 12.88 5.62
N ALA A 127 9.98 13.05 6.45
CA ALA A 127 10.01 14.07 7.51
C ALA A 127 9.76 15.49 6.98
N THR A 128 10.34 15.83 5.84
CA THR A 128 10.25 17.18 5.24
C THR A 128 8.82 17.54 4.81
N GLY A 129 7.98 16.58 4.49
CA GLY A 129 6.60 16.83 4.06
C GLY A 129 5.55 16.64 5.16
N LEU A 130 5.97 16.25 6.38
CA LEU A 130 5.04 16.17 7.51
C LEU A 130 4.86 17.54 8.15
N SER A 131 3.60 17.95 8.32
CA SER A 131 3.27 19.21 9.02
C SER A 131 3.73 19.16 10.46
N ASP A 132 4.35 20.26 10.91
CA ASP A 132 4.82 20.48 12.29
C ASP A 132 5.86 19.46 12.79
N TRP A 133 6.49 18.71 11.88
CA TRP A 133 7.57 17.81 12.24
C TRP A 133 8.86 18.59 12.62
N PRO A 134 9.60 18.18 13.66
CA PRO A 134 9.39 17.01 14.51
C PRO A 134 8.32 17.23 15.58
N TRP A 135 7.43 16.27 15.74
CA TRP A 135 6.43 16.30 16.80
C TRP A 135 7.07 16.03 18.18
N HIS A 136 6.43 16.54 19.23
CA HIS A 136 6.96 16.43 20.58
C HIS A 136 7.24 14.96 20.97
N ASN A 137 8.47 14.69 21.43
CA ASN A 137 8.97 13.36 21.81
C ASN A 137 8.75 12.27 20.74
N SER A 138 8.82 12.62 19.45
CA SER A 138 8.62 11.66 18.37
C SER A 138 9.90 11.45 17.56
N THR A 139 10.02 10.25 17.01
CA THR A 139 11.11 9.85 16.11
C THR A 139 10.56 9.26 14.82
N LEU A 140 11.31 9.39 13.73
CA LEU A 140 11.00 8.76 12.45
C LEU A 140 12.28 8.12 11.91
N VAL A 141 12.20 6.85 11.57
CA VAL A 141 13.29 6.06 11.02
C VAL A 141 12.76 5.19 9.88
N SER A 142 13.52 5.05 8.80
CA SER A 142 13.24 4.08 7.74
C SER A 142 14.35 3.04 7.72
N GLU A 143 13.98 1.78 7.61
CA GLU A 143 14.92 0.66 7.54
C GLU A 143 14.49 -0.29 6.41
N HIS A 144 15.47 -0.92 5.77
CA HIS A 144 15.17 -1.98 4.81
C HIS A 144 14.72 -3.23 5.53
N LYS A 145 13.65 -3.86 5.03
CA LYS A 145 13.06 -5.07 5.61
C LYS A 145 12.58 -4.86 7.06
N ALA A 146 12.07 -3.67 7.33
CA ALA A 146 11.52 -3.36 8.63
C ALA A 146 10.32 -4.25 8.99
N ASP A 147 9.61 -4.78 8.00
CA ASP A 147 8.54 -5.78 8.13
C ASP A 147 9.03 -7.14 8.72
N GLU A 148 10.32 -7.48 8.52
CA GLU A 148 10.93 -8.68 9.12
C GLU A 148 11.34 -8.47 10.58
N ILE A 149 11.51 -7.21 11.04
CA ILE A 149 12.11 -6.85 12.33
C ILE A 149 11.06 -6.34 13.32
N TYR A 150 10.16 -5.46 12.85
CA TYR A 150 9.23 -4.72 13.70
C TYR A 150 7.78 -5.20 13.53
N PRO A 151 7.14 -5.76 14.58
CA PRO A 151 5.78 -6.27 14.48
C PRO A 151 4.74 -5.25 14.00
N VAL A 152 4.93 -3.96 14.33
CA VAL A 152 4.04 -2.90 13.85
C VAL A 152 4.16 -2.63 12.36
N VAL A 153 5.39 -2.77 11.79
CA VAL A 153 5.61 -2.67 10.34
C VAL A 153 5.06 -3.91 9.63
N ALA A 154 5.28 -5.10 10.19
CA ALA A 154 4.69 -6.33 9.69
C ALA A 154 3.14 -6.27 9.69
N MET A 155 2.53 -5.66 10.72
CA MET A 155 1.08 -5.45 10.74
C MET A 155 0.64 -4.46 9.65
N ALA A 156 1.36 -3.36 9.46
CA ALA A 156 1.10 -2.41 8.38
C ALA A 156 1.19 -3.08 7.00
N SER A 157 2.20 -3.94 6.78
CA SER A 157 2.34 -4.78 5.58
C SER A 157 1.12 -5.67 5.34
N ILE A 158 0.61 -6.33 6.40
CA ILE A 158 -0.61 -7.15 6.32
C ILE A 158 -1.81 -6.30 5.91
N LEU A 159 -2.02 -5.13 6.54
CA LEU A 159 -3.13 -4.23 6.19
C LEU A 159 -3.05 -3.77 4.73
N ALA A 160 -1.87 -3.35 4.27
CA ALA A 160 -1.64 -2.95 2.88
C ALA A 160 -1.94 -4.09 1.90
N LYS A 161 -1.49 -5.30 2.22
CA LYS A 161 -1.64 -6.47 1.37
C LYS A 161 -3.09 -6.96 1.29
N GLU A 162 -3.80 -7.02 2.40
CA GLU A 162 -5.20 -7.44 2.42
C GLU A 162 -6.10 -6.41 1.68
N GLU A 163 -5.85 -5.11 1.83
CA GLU A 163 -6.56 -4.09 1.04
C GLU A 163 -6.30 -4.25 -0.45
N ARG A 164 -5.03 -4.47 -0.82
CA ARG A 164 -4.69 -4.70 -2.22
C ARG A 164 -5.30 -5.98 -2.77
N ASP A 165 -5.28 -7.08 -2.00
CA ASP A 165 -5.87 -8.35 -2.43
C ASP A 165 -7.40 -8.19 -2.64
N ARG A 166 -8.10 -7.41 -1.79
CA ARG A 166 -9.53 -7.02 -2.01
C ARG A 166 -9.73 -6.27 -3.33
N ALA A 167 -8.86 -5.29 -3.62
CA ALA A 167 -8.93 -4.55 -4.88
C ALA A 167 -8.76 -5.48 -6.10
N MET A 168 -7.87 -6.47 -6.03
CA MET A 168 -7.68 -7.44 -7.12
C MET A 168 -8.90 -8.37 -7.30
N VAL A 169 -9.60 -8.72 -6.22
CA VAL A 169 -10.86 -9.47 -6.29
C VAL A 169 -11.94 -8.62 -6.95
N GLN A 170 -12.14 -7.39 -6.50
CA GLN A 170 -13.11 -6.45 -7.09
C GLN A 170 -12.86 -6.20 -8.58
N MET A 171 -11.58 -6.07 -8.96
CA MET A 171 -11.18 -5.96 -10.37
C MET A 171 -11.59 -7.21 -11.16
N SER A 172 -11.36 -8.40 -10.61
CA SER A 172 -11.75 -9.66 -11.26
C SER A 172 -13.27 -9.76 -11.47
N GLU A 173 -14.05 -9.33 -10.48
CA GLU A 173 -15.51 -9.29 -10.53
C GLU A 173 -16.01 -8.29 -11.59
N SER A 174 -15.46 -7.07 -11.61
CA SER A 174 -15.86 -6.02 -12.56
C SER A 174 -15.57 -6.39 -14.01
N HIS A 175 -14.48 -7.11 -14.26
CA HIS A 175 -14.12 -7.58 -15.60
C HIS A 175 -14.79 -8.91 -15.99
N GLY A 176 -15.40 -9.65 -15.04
CA GLY A 176 -16.00 -10.96 -15.27
C GLY A 176 -14.98 -12.07 -15.56
N PHE A 177 -13.70 -11.88 -15.20
CA PHE A 177 -12.64 -12.89 -15.28
C PHE A 177 -11.54 -12.64 -14.26
N ASN A 178 -10.83 -13.71 -13.88
CA ASN A 178 -9.72 -13.63 -12.93
C ASN A 178 -8.54 -12.85 -13.53
N VAL A 179 -8.12 -11.77 -12.85
CA VAL A 179 -6.99 -10.92 -13.26
C VAL A 179 -5.65 -11.35 -12.62
N GLY A 180 -5.69 -12.33 -11.73
CA GLY A 180 -4.52 -12.83 -11.01
C GLY A 180 -4.03 -11.88 -9.92
N SER A 181 -2.75 -12.01 -9.57
CA SER A 181 -2.12 -11.22 -8.51
C SER A 181 -1.72 -9.80 -8.94
N GLY A 182 -1.81 -9.49 -10.22
CA GLY A 182 -1.34 -8.24 -10.82
C GLY A 182 0.16 -8.23 -11.15
N TYR A 183 0.94 -9.19 -10.69
CA TYR A 183 2.38 -9.26 -10.97
C TYR A 183 2.67 -9.85 -12.36
N PRO A 184 3.67 -9.32 -13.10
CA PRO A 184 4.01 -9.81 -14.42
C PRO A 184 4.58 -11.23 -14.46
N SER A 185 4.97 -11.80 -13.33
CA SER A 185 5.40 -13.20 -13.21
C SER A 185 4.23 -14.19 -13.17
N ASP A 186 3.03 -13.74 -12.76
CA ASP A 186 1.83 -14.56 -12.66
C ASP A 186 1.25 -14.86 -14.04
N PRO A 187 1.09 -16.14 -14.44
CA PRO A 187 0.48 -16.53 -15.72
C PRO A 187 -0.94 -15.99 -15.91
N THR A 188 -1.74 -15.97 -14.83
CA THR A 188 -3.12 -15.44 -14.86
C THR A 188 -3.10 -13.95 -15.16
N THR A 189 -2.22 -13.20 -14.50
CA THR A 189 -2.03 -11.77 -14.78
C THR A 189 -1.56 -11.52 -16.21
N LYS A 190 -0.66 -12.34 -16.76
CA LYS A 190 -0.24 -12.21 -18.17
C LYS A 190 -1.41 -12.37 -19.12
N ALA A 191 -2.27 -13.36 -18.90
CA ALA A 191 -3.46 -13.59 -19.71
C ALA A 191 -4.45 -12.43 -19.60
N ALA A 192 -4.69 -11.94 -18.37
CA ALA A 192 -5.52 -10.78 -18.10
C ALA A 192 -4.98 -9.51 -18.78
N LEU A 193 -3.69 -9.21 -18.62
CA LEU A 193 -3.03 -8.06 -19.24
C LEU A 193 -3.19 -8.11 -20.78
N HIS A 194 -3.01 -9.29 -21.39
CA HIS A 194 -3.23 -9.49 -22.81
C HIS A 194 -4.66 -9.07 -23.20
N ARG A 195 -5.66 -9.51 -22.45
CA ARG A 195 -7.06 -9.19 -22.71
C ARG A 195 -7.36 -7.70 -22.54
N LEU A 196 -6.92 -7.10 -21.43
CA LEU A 196 -7.17 -5.68 -21.09
C LEU A 196 -6.46 -4.71 -22.04
N VAL A 197 -5.22 -5.01 -22.44
CA VAL A 197 -4.43 -4.15 -23.34
C VAL A 197 -4.92 -4.23 -24.79
N LEU A 198 -5.49 -5.36 -25.20
CA LEU A 198 -5.98 -5.55 -26.57
C LEU A 198 -7.45 -5.13 -26.78
N GLN A 199 -8.20 -4.83 -25.74
CA GLN A 199 -9.54 -4.24 -25.86
C GLN A 199 -9.47 -2.80 -26.39
N ASN A 200 -10.61 -2.25 -26.81
CA ASN A 200 -10.67 -0.85 -27.24
C ASN A 200 -10.73 0.08 -26.00
N GLY A 201 -9.87 1.09 -26.00
CA GLY A 201 -9.81 2.07 -24.93
C GLY A 201 -8.67 1.85 -23.94
N ILE A 202 -8.60 2.72 -22.94
CA ILE A 202 -7.65 2.69 -21.83
C ILE A 202 -8.36 2.03 -20.65
N ASP A 203 -7.85 0.88 -20.24
CA ASP A 203 -8.32 0.22 -19.02
C ASP A 203 -7.77 0.96 -17.80
N GLU A 204 -8.64 1.21 -16.81
CA GLU A 204 -8.30 2.02 -15.64
C GLU A 204 -7.37 1.28 -14.66
N GLU A 205 -7.37 -0.03 -14.70
CA GLU A 205 -6.60 -0.86 -13.77
C GLU A 205 -5.23 -1.26 -14.29
N VAL A 206 -4.93 -0.99 -15.56
CA VAL A 206 -3.63 -1.23 -16.17
C VAL A 206 -2.69 -0.07 -15.86
N ARG A 207 -1.47 -0.36 -15.41
CA ARG A 207 -0.38 0.63 -15.27
C ARG A 207 0.30 0.81 -16.62
N TRP A 208 -0.17 1.77 -17.40
CA TRP A 208 0.25 1.99 -18.79
C TRP A 208 1.69 2.48 -18.93
N GLU A 209 2.18 3.24 -17.95
CA GLU A 209 3.57 3.71 -17.92
C GLU A 209 4.58 2.64 -17.50
N TRP A 210 4.12 1.47 -17.03
CA TRP A 210 5.01 0.39 -16.61
C TRP A 210 5.79 -0.19 -17.79
N ALA A 211 7.09 -0.39 -17.61
CA ALA A 211 7.98 -0.89 -18.69
C ALA A 211 7.50 -2.22 -19.30
N THR A 212 6.94 -3.11 -18.48
CA THR A 212 6.38 -4.38 -18.93
C THR A 212 5.14 -4.18 -19.78
N THR A 213 4.22 -3.30 -19.39
CA THR A 213 3.00 -2.96 -20.15
C THR A 213 3.38 -2.31 -21.48
N LYS A 214 4.31 -1.35 -21.48
CA LYS A 214 4.82 -0.70 -22.71
C LYS A 214 5.46 -1.70 -23.67
N ARG A 215 6.25 -2.64 -23.15
CA ARG A 215 6.87 -3.71 -23.96
C ARG A 215 5.80 -4.61 -24.55
N PHE A 216 4.83 -5.02 -23.73
CA PHE A 216 3.73 -5.86 -24.18
C PHE A 216 2.91 -5.17 -25.29
N TRP A 217 2.56 -3.88 -25.13
CA TRP A 217 1.88 -3.09 -26.15
C TRP A 217 2.63 -3.09 -27.47
N LYS A 218 3.93 -2.74 -27.46
CA LYS A 218 4.77 -2.69 -28.66
C LYS A 218 4.86 -4.02 -29.41
N GLN A 219 4.76 -5.15 -28.70
CA GLN A 219 4.79 -6.49 -29.30
C GLN A 219 3.45 -6.89 -29.95
N ASN A 220 2.33 -6.35 -29.50
CA ASN A 220 0.99 -6.82 -29.89
C ASN A 220 0.14 -5.77 -30.61
N ARG A 221 0.52 -4.52 -30.59
CA ARG A 221 -0.21 -3.41 -31.21
C ARG A 221 0.72 -2.54 -32.06
N ARG A 222 0.12 -1.81 -33.02
CA ARG A 222 0.81 -0.75 -33.78
C ARG A 222 0.41 0.61 -33.21
N GLY A 223 1.36 1.53 -33.21
CA GLY A 223 1.17 2.90 -32.73
C GLY A 223 1.69 3.12 -31.33
N ASP A 224 1.46 4.33 -30.82
CA ASP A 224 1.94 4.77 -29.53
C ASP A 224 1.17 4.08 -28.39
N VAL A 225 1.86 3.92 -27.27
CA VAL A 225 1.23 3.43 -26.02
C VAL A 225 0.17 4.44 -25.60
N PRO A 226 -1.04 4.00 -25.23
CA PRO A 226 -2.05 4.92 -24.73
C PRO A 226 -1.56 5.71 -23.53
N VAL A 227 -1.85 7.00 -23.52
CA VAL A 227 -1.55 7.91 -22.40
C VAL A 227 -2.88 8.33 -21.79
N ARG A 228 -3.02 8.17 -20.47
CA ARG A 228 -4.21 8.62 -19.75
C ARG A 228 -4.33 10.14 -19.85
N GLY A 229 -5.54 10.64 -20.12
CA GLY A 229 -5.85 12.07 -19.98
C GLY A 229 -5.75 12.48 -18.50
N ARG A 230 -5.23 13.70 -18.24
CA ARG A 230 -5.12 14.23 -16.87
C ARG A 230 -6.50 14.35 -16.22
N LYS A 231 -6.83 13.46 -15.31
CA LYS A 231 -7.86 13.64 -14.29
C LYS A 231 -7.17 13.48 -12.93
N SER A 232 -7.20 14.53 -12.12
CA SER A 232 -6.70 14.48 -10.76
C SER A 232 -7.77 13.89 -9.85
N SER A 233 -7.51 12.75 -9.23
CA SER A 233 -8.19 12.36 -8.00
C SER A 233 -7.33 11.39 -7.21
N VAL A 234 -6.87 11.86 -6.06
CA VAL A 234 -6.41 10.99 -4.97
C VAL A 234 -7.68 10.50 -4.29
N GLN A 235 -8.07 9.25 -4.49
CA GLN A 235 -9.09 8.64 -3.66
C GLN A 235 -8.44 8.17 -2.37
N GLN A 236 -8.59 8.99 -1.33
CA GLN A 236 -8.24 8.64 0.03
C GLN A 236 -9.44 7.89 0.62
N ARG A 237 -9.34 6.59 0.81
CA ARG A 237 -10.28 5.85 1.65
C ARG A 237 -9.71 5.83 3.07
N LEU A 238 -10.21 6.74 3.88
CA LEU A 238 -10.12 6.64 5.34
C LEU A 238 -11.24 5.69 5.77
N PHE A 239 -10.89 4.52 6.27
CA PHE A 239 -11.86 3.64 6.89
C PHE A 239 -12.11 4.13 8.33
N HIS A 240 -13.11 4.99 8.49
CA HIS A 240 -13.87 5.07 9.72
C HIS A 240 -15.02 4.08 9.60
N GLU A 241 -15.14 3.20 10.58
CA GLU A 241 -16.30 2.40 10.97
C GLU A 241 -17.42 2.30 9.91
N ASP A 242 -17.36 1.30 9.05
CA ASP A 242 -18.52 0.89 8.30
C ASP A 242 -19.20 -0.23 9.11
N GLU A 243 -20.30 0.12 9.80
CA GLU A 243 -21.12 -0.79 10.61
C GLU A 243 -21.68 -1.99 9.81
N SER A 244 -21.44 -2.03 8.49
CA SER A 244 -21.90 -3.08 7.60
C SER A 244 -21.01 -4.34 7.58
N ARG A 245 -19.89 -4.38 8.34
CA ARG A 245 -18.97 -5.53 8.38
C ARG A 245 -19.17 -6.50 9.54
N ILE A 246 -20.20 -6.28 10.38
CA ILE A 246 -20.60 -7.18 11.46
C ILE A 246 -21.98 -7.77 11.09
N SER A 247 -22.00 -8.72 10.18
CA SER A 247 -23.13 -9.64 9.95
C SER A 247 -22.59 -10.98 9.51
#